data_b32570fa21a342591b7418b1798f91a5
#
_entry.id   b32570fa21a342591b7418b1798f91a5
#
_cell.length_a   1.000
_cell.length_b   1.000
_cell.length_c   1.000
_cell.angle_alpha   90.00
_cell.angle_beta   90.00
_cell.angle_gamma   90.00
#
_symmetry.space_group_name_H-M   'P 1'
#
loop_
_entity.id
_entity.type
_entity.pdbx_description
1 polymer ?
#
loop_
_entity_poly.entity_id
_entity_poly.type
_entity_poly.pdbx_seq_one_letter_code
_entity_poly.pdbx_strand_id
1 'polypeptide(L)'
;LEGNKYIDMCYMGIGSCTLGFADEDVNNKVKEAVDNASMCTLNPPEEVELAELLLDIHPWAEQVRYTRSGGEAMAVAVRIARAKTKKEVVLFCGYHGWHDWYLSSNLSDKDELADGHLLPGLDPLGVPKGLRGTAFPFGYNKTEEFIELIKKNKNQVAAVIVETIRNIYPDFEFFQTIKKECEKNGIVLIFDEITLGWHYTLGGYHKTLKVNPDIAVFSKGTT
;
A
#
# COMPACT_ATOMS: atom_id res chain seq x y z
N LEU A 1 21.67 10.16 -24.35
CA LEU A 1 22.90 10.33 -23.66
C LEU A 1 24.04 9.93 -24.61
N GLU A 2 24.37 10.82 -25.53
CA GLU A 2 25.52 10.71 -26.45
C GLU A 2 25.60 9.43 -27.31
N GLY A 3 24.52 8.63 -27.39
CA GLY A 3 24.46 7.39 -28.19
C GLY A 3 25.23 6.20 -27.61
N ASN A 4 25.83 6.33 -26.44
CA ASN A 4 26.54 5.21 -25.78
C ASN A 4 25.54 4.19 -25.22
N LYS A 5 25.92 2.92 -25.29
CA LYS A 5 25.16 1.81 -24.69
C LYS A 5 25.71 1.51 -23.29
N TYR A 6 24.82 1.35 -22.33
CA TYR A 6 25.11 0.96 -20.96
C TYR A 6 24.29 -0.26 -20.58
N ILE A 7 24.82 -1.08 -19.67
CA ILE A 7 24.03 -2.12 -19.02
C ILE A 7 23.26 -1.48 -17.88
N ASP A 8 21.94 -1.54 -17.94
CA ASP A 8 21.09 -1.04 -16.86
C ASP A 8 21.09 -2.03 -15.69
N MET A 9 21.64 -1.60 -14.56
CA MET A 9 21.66 -2.35 -13.31
C MET A 9 20.66 -1.79 -12.29
N CYS A 10 19.72 -0.94 -12.73
CA CYS A 10 18.67 -0.40 -11.85
C CYS A 10 17.67 -1.48 -11.45
N TYR A 11 16.98 -1.24 -10.37
CA TYR A 11 15.94 -2.14 -9.84
C TYR A 11 14.60 -1.94 -10.59
N MET A 12 14.60 -2.21 -11.89
CA MET A 12 13.39 -2.23 -12.76
C MET A 12 12.33 -1.16 -12.42
N GLY A 13 12.74 0.12 -12.26
CA GLY A 13 11.84 1.20 -11.84
C GLY A 13 11.21 0.95 -10.46
N ILE A 14 11.98 0.37 -9.53
CA ILE A 14 11.51 -0.04 -8.20
C ILE A 14 10.30 -1.00 -8.29
N GLY A 15 10.42 -1.99 -9.20
CA GLY A 15 9.42 -3.05 -9.39
C GLY A 15 8.25 -2.69 -10.31
N SER A 16 8.28 -1.53 -11.00
CA SER A 16 7.21 -1.18 -11.95
C SER A 16 7.39 -1.77 -13.35
N CYS A 17 8.63 -2.04 -13.77
CA CYS A 17 8.93 -2.59 -15.09
C CYS A 17 9.22 -4.10 -15.02
N THR A 18 8.31 -4.88 -14.46
CA THR A 18 8.49 -6.32 -14.20
C THR A 18 8.71 -7.12 -15.48
N LEU A 19 8.09 -6.74 -16.61
CA LEU A 19 8.25 -7.37 -17.92
C LEU A 19 9.46 -6.84 -18.69
N GLY A 20 10.20 -5.88 -18.13
CA GLY A 20 11.28 -5.17 -18.79
C GLY A 20 10.82 -3.84 -19.39
N PHE A 21 11.80 -3.07 -19.91
CA PHE A 21 11.50 -1.81 -20.57
C PHE A 21 11.02 -2.06 -22.00
N ALA A 22 9.98 -1.30 -22.40
CA ALA A 22 9.44 -1.30 -23.76
C ALA A 22 8.92 -2.66 -24.26
N ASP A 23 8.27 -3.43 -23.39
CA ASP A 23 7.57 -4.65 -23.78
C ASP A 23 6.63 -4.39 -24.96
N GLU A 24 6.73 -5.20 -26.02
CA GLU A 24 6.02 -4.95 -27.28
C GLU A 24 4.51 -5.17 -27.14
N ASP A 25 4.07 -6.16 -26.38
CA ASP A 25 2.65 -6.46 -26.21
C ASP A 25 1.97 -5.35 -25.42
N VAL A 26 2.60 -4.89 -24.34
CA VAL A 26 2.11 -3.75 -23.54
C VAL A 26 2.06 -2.48 -24.42
N ASN A 27 3.15 -2.18 -25.12
CA ASN A 27 3.21 -1.00 -25.97
C ASN A 27 2.13 -0.97 -27.07
N ASN A 28 1.87 -2.12 -27.69
CA ASN A 28 0.86 -2.22 -28.74
C ASN A 28 -0.55 -2.04 -28.17
N LYS A 29 -0.85 -2.59 -27.00
CA LYS A 29 -2.15 -2.37 -26.32
C LYS A 29 -2.35 -0.93 -25.89
N VAL A 30 -1.31 -0.29 -25.37
CA VAL A 30 -1.37 1.15 -25.02
C VAL A 30 -1.63 2.02 -26.25
N LYS A 31 -0.97 1.76 -27.39
CA LYS A 31 -1.22 2.49 -28.64
C LYS A 31 -2.66 2.32 -29.12
N GLU A 32 -3.16 1.08 -29.11
CA GLU A 32 -4.56 0.79 -29.46
C GLU A 32 -5.55 1.56 -28.56
N ALA A 33 -5.30 1.55 -27.23
CA ALA A 33 -6.14 2.30 -26.30
C ALA A 33 -6.10 3.82 -26.52
N VAL A 34 -4.93 4.36 -26.88
CA VAL A 34 -4.80 5.79 -27.24
C VAL A 34 -5.58 6.12 -28.51
N ASP A 35 -5.50 5.27 -29.53
CA ASP A 35 -6.22 5.45 -30.80
C ASP A 35 -7.74 5.34 -30.63
N ASN A 36 -8.20 4.57 -29.65
CA ASN A 36 -9.61 4.39 -29.29
C ASN A 36 -10.14 5.43 -28.28
N ALA A 37 -9.43 6.52 -28.05
CA ALA A 37 -9.76 7.59 -27.08
C ALA A 37 -9.51 7.20 -25.60
N SER A 38 -8.30 7.43 -25.15
CA SER A 38 -7.83 7.18 -23.77
C SER A 38 -8.50 8.01 -22.67
N MET A 39 -9.31 9.02 -23.05
CA MET A 39 -10.02 9.92 -22.11
C MET A 39 -11.48 10.06 -22.53
N CYS A 40 -12.38 9.57 -21.68
CA CYS A 40 -13.82 9.75 -21.88
C CYS A 40 -14.53 9.96 -20.53
N THR A 41 -15.80 10.38 -20.58
CA THR A 41 -16.62 10.60 -19.38
C THR A 41 -17.23 9.31 -18.82
N LEU A 42 -17.32 8.28 -19.65
CA LEU A 42 -17.77 6.94 -19.25
C LEU A 42 -16.56 6.09 -18.93
N ASN A 43 -16.75 5.11 -18.05
CA ASN A 43 -15.70 4.14 -17.76
C ASN A 43 -15.40 3.31 -19.02
N PRO A 44 -14.13 3.19 -19.42
CA PRO A 44 -13.75 2.33 -20.53
C PRO A 44 -13.93 0.85 -20.17
N PRO A 45 -14.10 -0.05 -21.18
CA PRO A 45 -14.26 -1.47 -20.95
C PRO A 45 -13.13 -2.08 -20.11
N GLU A 46 -11.90 -1.62 -20.31
CA GLU A 46 -10.69 -2.11 -19.63
C GLU A 46 -10.76 -1.93 -18.11
N GLU A 47 -11.41 -0.88 -17.61
CA GLU A 47 -11.63 -0.73 -16.16
C GLU A 47 -12.52 -1.84 -15.60
N VAL A 48 -13.56 -2.23 -16.33
CA VAL A 48 -14.47 -3.29 -15.92
C VAL A 48 -13.79 -4.64 -16.01
N GLU A 49 -13.13 -4.94 -17.13
CA GLU A 49 -12.40 -6.18 -17.35
C GLU A 49 -11.31 -6.40 -16.30
N LEU A 50 -10.56 -5.35 -15.99
CA LEU A 50 -9.54 -5.42 -14.93
C LEU A 50 -10.17 -5.63 -13.56
N ALA A 51 -11.30 -4.98 -13.25
CA ALA A 51 -11.99 -5.17 -11.98
C ALA A 51 -12.47 -6.62 -11.82
N GLU A 52 -13.09 -7.19 -12.86
CA GLU A 52 -13.55 -8.57 -12.87
C GLU A 52 -12.38 -9.55 -12.68
N LEU A 53 -11.28 -9.36 -13.42
CA LEU A 53 -10.07 -10.16 -13.26
C LEU A 53 -9.49 -10.09 -11.85
N LEU A 54 -9.44 -8.89 -11.25
CA LEU A 54 -8.94 -8.72 -9.89
C LEU A 54 -9.84 -9.40 -8.86
N LEU A 55 -11.17 -9.36 -9.03
CA LEU A 55 -12.11 -10.05 -8.16
C LEU A 55 -12.01 -11.58 -8.30
N ASP A 56 -11.81 -12.09 -9.50
CA ASP A 56 -11.57 -13.52 -9.73
C ASP A 56 -10.30 -14.01 -9.04
N ILE A 57 -9.24 -13.19 -9.06
CA ILE A 57 -7.97 -13.48 -8.38
C ILE A 57 -8.13 -13.37 -6.86
N HIS A 58 -9.03 -12.50 -6.38
CA HIS A 58 -9.25 -12.18 -4.96
C HIS A 58 -10.70 -12.44 -4.53
N PRO A 59 -11.17 -13.70 -4.43
CA PRO A 59 -12.55 -14.00 -4.14
C PRO A 59 -13.04 -13.56 -2.75
N TRP A 60 -12.16 -13.05 -1.91
CA TRP A 60 -12.47 -12.40 -0.63
C TRP A 60 -12.89 -10.93 -0.79
N ALA A 61 -12.57 -10.30 -1.93
CA ALA A 61 -12.91 -8.91 -2.22
C ALA A 61 -14.24 -8.82 -2.98
N GLU A 62 -14.94 -7.71 -2.81
CA GLU A 62 -16.24 -7.45 -3.47
C GLU A 62 -16.18 -6.24 -4.42
N GLN A 63 -15.20 -5.37 -4.27
CA GLN A 63 -15.09 -4.13 -5.02
C GLN A 63 -13.65 -3.76 -5.34
N VAL A 64 -13.47 -3.06 -6.47
CA VAL A 64 -12.20 -2.48 -6.89
C VAL A 64 -12.33 -0.96 -6.98
N ARG A 65 -11.30 -0.25 -6.57
CA ARG A 65 -11.21 1.20 -6.71
C ARG A 65 -9.88 1.60 -7.34
N TYR A 66 -9.94 2.34 -8.42
CA TYR A 66 -8.76 2.84 -9.13
C TYR A 66 -8.33 4.22 -8.63
N THR A 67 -7.02 4.46 -8.67
CA THR A 67 -6.36 5.73 -8.41
C THR A 67 -5.20 5.91 -9.38
N ARG A 68 -4.53 7.07 -9.36
CA ARG A 68 -3.43 7.38 -10.27
C ARG A 68 -2.07 6.91 -9.78
N SER A 69 -1.92 6.66 -8.48
CA SER A 69 -0.65 6.24 -7.89
C SER A 69 -0.86 5.40 -6.63
N GLY A 70 0.17 4.63 -6.25
CA GLY A 70 0.13 3.83 -5.02
C GLY A 70 -0.08 4.68 -3.76
N GLY A 71 0.52 5.87 -3.69
CA GLY A 71 0.31 6.79 -2.57
C GLY A 71 -1.13 7.29 -2.46
N GLU A 72 -1.77 7.61 -3.59
CA GLU A 72 -3.20 7.95 -3.63
C GLU A 72 -4.06 6.75 -3.21
N ALA A 73 -3.75 5.54 -3.70
CA ALA A 73 -4.46 4.33 -3.32
C ALA A 73 -4.42 4.10 -1.80
N MET A 74 -3.24 4.27 -1.19
CA MET A 74 -3.08 4.19 0.26
C MET A 74 -3.88 5.28 1.00
N ALA A 75 -3.88 6.53 0.50
CA ALA A 75 -4.66 7.61 1.08
C ALA A 75 -6.17 7.34 1.01
N VAL A 76 -6.65 6.78 -0.12
CA VAL A 76 -8.04 6.35 -0.28
C VAL A 76 -8.37 5.20 0.67
N ALA A 77 -7.52 4.19 0.80
CA ALA A 77 -7.70 3.06 1.72
C ALA A 77 -7.82 3.54 3.18
N VAL A 78 -6.94 4.45 3.61
CA VAL A 78 -7.01 5.06 4.95
C VAL A 78 -8.32 5.83 5.15
N ARG A 79 -8.75 6.60 4.15
CA ARG A 79 -10.02 7.33 4.22
C ARG A 79 -11.22 6.38 4.34
N ILE A 80 -11.24 5.29 3.58
CA ILE A 80 -12.29 4.25 3.66
C ILE A 80 -12.30 3.64 5.07
N ALA A 81 -11.14 3.26 5.59
CA ALA A 81 -11.02 2.69 6.94
C ALA A 81 -11.53 3.63 8.03
N ARG A 82 -11.12 4.91 7.99
CA ARG A 82 -11.61 5.94 8.92
C ARG A 82 -13.13 6.15 8.81
N ALA A 83 -13.66 6.19 7.59
CA ALA A 83 -15.09 6.35 7.35
C ALA A 83 -15.90 5.14 7.86
N LYS A 84 -15.41 3.93 7.64
CA LYS A 84 -16.04 2.67 8.08
C LYS A 84 -16.05 2.54 9.59
N THR A 85 -14.92 2.80 10.24
CA THR A 85 -14.74 2.57 11.68
C THR A 85 -15.18 3.76 12.55
N LYS A 86 -15.27 4.95 11.98
CA LYS A 86 -15.46 6.22 12.71
C LYS A 86 -14.34 6.52 13.70
N LYS A 87 -13.14 6.03 13.41
CA LYS A 87 -11.91 6.18 14.21
C LYS A 87 -10.85 6.88 13.37
N GLU A 88 -9.78 7.39 13.98
CA GLU A 88 -8.80 8.25 13.31
C GLU A 88 -7.39 7.67 13.21
N VAL A 89 -6.98 6.90 14.21
CA VAL A 89 -5.59 6.41 14.33
C VAL A 89 -5.29 5.31 13.32
N VAL A 90 -4.12 5.38 12.71
CA VAL A 90 -3.57 4.37 11.81
C VAL A 90 -2.28 3.82 12.43
N LEU A 91 -2.18 2.51 12.58
CA LEU A 91 -0.92 1.83 12.88
C LEU A 91 -0.34 1.29 11.59
N PHE A 92 0.97 1.43 11.38
CA PHE A 92 1.56 0.98 10.12
C PHE A 92 2.95 0.37 10.30
N CYS A 93 3.31 -0.52 9.37
CA CYS A 93 4.63 -1.12 9.26
C CYS A 93 5.07 -1.18 7.79
N GLY A 94 6.12 -0.48 7.46
CA GLY A 94 6.65 -0.37 6.10
C GLY A 94 6.63 1.05 5.53
N TYR A 95 6.86 1.17 4.23
CA TYR A 95 6.84 2.44 3.50
C TYR A 95 5.56 2.56 2.67
N HIS A 96 4.77 3.61 2.90
CA HIS A 96 3.45 3.75 2.30
C HIS A 96 3.24 5.06 1.53
N GLY A 97 4.29 5.60 0.98
CA GLY A 97 4.25 6.84 0.19
C GLY A 97 4.66 8.08 1.00
N TRP A 98 4.13 9.24 0.60
CA TRP A 98 4.54 10.55 1.14
C TRP A 98 3.33 11.47 1.40
N HIS A 99 2.12 10.91 1.50
CA HIS A 99 0.92 11.68 1.80
C HIS A 99 0.87 12.08 3.28
N ASP A 100 0.14 13.13 3.57
CA ASP A 100 0.05 13.75 4.90
C ASP A 100 -0.27 12.75 6.01
N TRP A 101 -1.16 11.79 5.76
CA TRP A 101 -1.53 10.79 6.76
C TRP A 101 -0.33 9.96 7.24
N TYR A 102 0.60 9.68 6.33
CA TYR A 102 1.79 8.88 6.59
C TYR A 102 2.91 9.74 7.21
N LEU A 103 3.17 10.91 6.60
CA LEU A 103 4.18 11.86 7.11
C LEU A 103 3.80 12.44 8.47
N SER A 104 2.52 12.40 8.85
CA SER A 104 2.08 12.86 10.18
C SER A 104 2.72 12.09 11.34
N SER A 105 3.25 10.89 11.10
CA SER A 105 4.02 10.12 12.09
C SER A 105 5.32 10.80 12.50
N ASN A 106 5.85 11.72 11.67
CA ASN A 106 7.05 12.50 11.94
C ASN A 106 6.76 13.86 12.64
N LEU A 107 5.49 14.17 12.88
CA LEU A 107 5.11 15.36 13.65
C LEU A 107 5.31 15.12 15.15
N SER A 108 6.48 15.46 15.67
CA SER A 108 6.77 15.39 17.11
C SER A 108 6.48 16.72 17.80
N ASP A 109 6.40 16.70 19.14
CA ASP A 109 6.28 17.93 19.95
C ASP A 109 7.59 18.73 20.01
N LYS A 110 8.71 18.10 19.61
CA LYS A 110 10.07 18.65 19.73
C LYS A 110 10.71 19.01 18.40
N ASP A 111 9.95 18.97 17.28
CA ASP A 111 10.47 19.09 15.91
C ASP A 111 11.61 18.08 15.58
N GLU A 112 11.71 17.00 16.33
CA GLU A 112 12.63 15.90 16.07
C GLU A 112 11.96 14.87 15.16
N LEU A 113 12.70 14.39 14.17
CA LEU A 113 12.23 13.29 13.31
C LEU A 113 12.04 12.03 14.15
N ALA A 114 10.92 11.35 13.96
CA ALA A 114 10.69 10.04 14.58
C ALA A 114 11.66 9.01 13.99
N ASP A 115 12.32 8.25 14.87
CA ASP A 115 13.33 7.29 14.48
C ASP A 115 12.78 6.11 13.66
N GLY A 116 13.40 5.87 12.51
CA GLY A 116 13.59 4.52 12.01
C GLY A 116 12.57 3.94 11.03
N HIS A 117 11.38 4.49 10.85
CA HIS A 117 10.36 3.88 9.98
C HIS A 117 10.14 4.60 8.65
N LEU A 118 10.50 5.85 8.55
CA LEU A 118 10.44 6.62 7.30
C LEU A 118 11.81 6.65 6.63
N LEU A 119 11.80 6.74 5.30
CA LEU A 119 13.04 6.93 4.56
C LEU A 119 13.69 8.27 4.96
N PRO A 120 15.00 8.32 5.07
CA PRO A 120 15.71 9.57 5.31
C PRO A 120 15.30 10.67 4.32
N GLY A 121 15.10 11.88 4.79
CA GLY A 121 14.68 13.02 3.97
C GLY A 121 13.17 13.17 3.76
N LEU A 122 12.33 12.36 4.37
CA LEU A 122 10.89 12.58 4.43
C LEU A 122 10.55 13.54 5.59
N ASP A 123 10.80 14.82 5.34
CA ASP A 123 10.47 15.88 6.28
C ASP A 123 8.94 16.11 6.33
N PRO A 124 8.33 16.28 7.51
CA PRO A 124 6.91 16.58 7.65
C PRO A 124 6.56 18.05 7.40
N LEU A 125 7.47 18.85 6.84
CA LEU A 125 7.20 20.26 6.49
C LEU A 125 5.98 20.38 5.58
N GLY A 126 5.03 21.20 5.98
CA GLY A 126 3.76 21.40 5.27
C GLY A 126 2.65 20.44 5.69
N VAL A 127 2.94 19.39 6.43
CA VAL A 127 1.89 18.50 6.97
C VAL A 127 1.09 19.23 8.05
N PRO A 128 -0.26 19.22 7.98
CA PRO A 128 -1.10 19.88 8.98
C PRO A 128 -0.85 19.35 10.39
N LYS A 129 -0.54 20.25 11.33
CA LYS A 129 -0.25 19.89 12.74
C LYS A 129 -1.41 19.18 13.44
N GLY A 130 -2.64 19.36 12.96
CA GLY A 130 -3.83 18.66 13.45
C GLY A 130 -3.83 17.15 13.19
N LEU A 131 -2.92 16.64 12.34
CA LEU A 131 -2.74 15.21 12.11
C LEU A 131 -1.77 14.55 13.09
N ARG A 132 -1.14 15.31 13.99
CA ARG A 132 -0.26 14.76 15.03
C ARG A 132 -1.00 13.71 15.86
N GLY A 133 -0.33 12.57 16.09
CA GLY A 133 -0.91 11.48 16.88
C GLY A 133 -1.97 10.66 16.15
N THR A 134 -2.11 10.81 14.82
CA THR A 134 -3.04 10.00 14.02
C THR A 134 -2.37 8.85 13.26
N ALA A 135 -1.04 8.75 13.28
CA ALA A 135 -0.30 7.66 12.65
C ALA A 135 0.89 7.24 13.52
N PHE A 136 1.01 5.94 13.79
CA PHE A 136 2.07 5.37 14.62
C PHE A 136 2.73 4.19 13.93
N PRO A 137 4.07 4.19 13.78
CA PRO A 137 4.82 3.08 13.25
C PRO A 137 5.02 1.96 14.27
N PHE A 138 5.19 0.73 13.79
CA PHE A 138 5.69 -0.41 14.56
C PHE A 138 6.65 -1.24 13.71
N GLY A 139 7.54 -2.00 14.37
CA GLY A 139 8.56 -2.80 13.71
C GLY A 139 8.00 -4.03 13.00
N TYR A 140 8.59 -4.38 11.85
CA TYR A 140 8.23 -5.60 11.11
C TYR A 140 8.59 -6.84 11.92
N ASN A 141 7.68 -7.80 12.01
CA ASN A 141 7.77 -8.99 12.87
C ASN A 141 7.89 -8.68 14.38
N LYS A 142 7.47 -7.47 14.83
CA LYS A 142 7.48 -7.05 16.23
C LYS A 142 6.08 -7.09 16.83
N THR A 143 5.64 -8.30 17.15
CA THR A 143 4.27 -8.55 17.66
C THR A 143 3.97 -7.80 18.94
N GLU A 144 4.94 -7.71 19.86
CA GLU A 144 4.77 -7.04 21.15
C GLU A 144 4.54 -5.54 20.98
N GLU A 145 5.34 -4.87 20.11
CA GLU A 145 5.19 -3.45 19.80
C GLU A 145 3.80 -3.16 19.23
N PHE A 146 3.34 -4.01 18.30
CA PHE A 146 2.00 -3.90 17.71
C PHE A 146 0.90 -4.00 18.78
N ILE A 147 0.98 -5.01 19.66
CA ILE A 147 0.00 -5.22 20.74
C ILE A 147 -0.01 -4.05 21.73
N GLU A 148 1.15 -3.50 22.07
CA GLU A 148 1.24 -2.32 22.93
C GLU A 148 0.57 -1.10 22.31
N LEU A 149 0.77 -0.86 21.00
CA LEU A 149 0.12 0.24 20.28
C LEU A 149 -1.40 0.08 20.23
N ILE A 150 -1.91 -1.15 20.02
CA ILE A 150 -3.35 -1.43 20.08
C ILE A 150 -3.90 -1.08 21.47
N LYS A 151 -3.21 -1.48 22.55
CA LYS A 151 -3.62 -1.18 23.93
C LYS A 151 -3.59 0.32 24.23
N LYS A 152 -2.52 1.01 23.81
CA LYS A 152 -2.33 2.44 24.03
C LYS A 152 -3.40 3.27 23.32
N ASN A 153 -3.80 2.86 22.10
CA ASN A 153 -4.76 3.56 21.27
C ASN A 153 -6.14 2.86 21.24
N LYS A 154 -6.51 2.22 22.34
CA LYS A 154 -7.75 1.44 22.45
C LYS A 154 -8.96 2.23 21.96
N ASN A 155 -9.75 1.63 21.08
CA ASN A 155 -10.95 2.21 20.46
C ASN A 155 -10.72 3.40 19.51
N GLN A 156 -9.47 3.78 19.23
CA GLN A 156 -9.16 4.87 18.30
C GLN A 156 -8.55 4.39 16.97
N VAL A 157 -8.07 3.15 16.92
CA VAL A 157 -7.42 2.59 15.73
C VAL A 157 -8.44 2.28 14.65
N ALA A 158 -8.33 3.01 13.53
CA ALA A 158 -9.15 2.84 12.34
C ALA A 158 -8.61 1.74 11.43
N ALA A 159 -7.29 1.73 11.25
CA ALA A 159 -6.63 0.80 10.34
C ALA A 159 -5.29 0.32 10.88
N VAL A 160 -4.91 -0.88 10.46
CA VAL A 160 -3.54 -1.39 10.51
C VAL A 160 -3.08 -1.63 9.08
N ILE A 161 -1.92 -1.09 8.74
CA ILE A 161 -1.34 -1.17 7.39
C ILE A 161 0.01 -1.87 7.47
N VAL A 162 0.23 -2.88 6.63
CA VAL A 162 1.49 -3.64 6.62
C VAL A 162 1.88 -3.95 5.17
N GLU A 163 3.15 -3.73 4.82
CA GLU A 163 3.74 -4.39 3.64
C GLU A 163 3.84 -5.89 3.90
N THR A 164 3.31 -6.70 3.01
CA THR A 164 3.26 -8.17 3.20
C THR A 164 4.63 -8.82 3.18
N ILE A 165 5.54 -8.27 2.38
CA ILE A 165 6.95 -8.67 2.32
C ILE A 165 7.77 -7.51 1.74
N ARG A 166 9.02 -7.35 2.22
CA ARG A 166 9.97 -6.38 1.68
C ARG A 166 11.43 -6.85 1.83
N ASN A 167 12.12 -6.35 2.85
CA ASN A 167 13.55 -6.63 3.06
C ASN A 167 13.81 -7.87 3.92
N ILE A 168 12.80 -8.29 4.68
CA ILE A 168 12.86 -9.43 5.58
C ILE A 168 11.66 -10.34 5.28
N TYR A 169 11.85 -11.65 5.39
CA TYR A 169 10.74 -12.58 5.28
C TYR A 169 9.76 -12.40 6.43
N PRO A 170 8.45 -12.48 6.14
CA PRO A 170 7.43 -12.36 7.17
C PRO A 170 7.43 -13.55 8.11
N ASP A 171 7.19 -13.26 9.39
CA ASP A 171 6.76 -14.26 10.35
C ASP A 171 5.26 -14.49 10.18
N PHE A 172 4.86 -15.72 9.91
CA PHE A 172 3.46 -16.09 9.70
C PHE A 172 2.62 -15.85 10.95
N GLU A 173 3.15 -16.12 12.14
CA GLU A 173 2.45 -15.91 13.41
C GLU A 173 2.18 -14.41 13.66
N PHE A 174 3.10 -13.55 13.28
CA PHE A 174 2.92 -12.10 13.32
C PHE A 174 1.70 -11.65 12.50
N PHE A 175 1.57 -12.10 11.27
CA PHE A 175 0.43 -11.75 10.40
C PHE A 175 -0.89 -12.33 10.88
N GLN A 176 -0.89 -13.57 11.39
CA GLN A 176 -2.07 -14.18 12.01
C GLN A 176 -2.52 -13.39 13.25
N THR A 177 -1.57 -12.95 14.07
CA THR A 177 -1.86 -12.14 15.25
C THR A 177 -2.43 -10.78 14.86
N ILE A 178 -1.86 -10.11 13.85
CA ILE A 178 -2.41 -8.83 13.33
C ILE A 178 -3.86 -9.03 12.88
N LYS A 179 -4.14 -10.05 12.07
CA LYS A 179 -5.51 -10.33 11.58
C LYS A 179 -6.47 -10.52 12.75
N LYS A 180 -6.12 -11.38 13.70
CA LYS A 180 -6.93 -11.67 14.88
C LYS A 180 -7.23 -10.42 15.72
N GLU A 181 -6.24 -9.59 15.96
CA GLU A 181 -6.43 -8.36 16.75
C GLU A 181 -7.23 -7.30 15.98
N CYS A 182 -7.06 -7.21 14.66
CA CYS A 182 -7.90 -6.35 13.83
C CYS A 182 -9.37 -6.75 13.89
N GLU A 183 -9.69 -8.02 13.69
CA GLU A 183 -11.05 -8.55 13.79
C GLU A 183 -11.68 -8.31 15.16
N LYS A 184 -10.97 -8.64 16.23
CA LYS A 184 -11.42 -8.48 17.60
C LYS A 184 -11.74 -7.04 17.98
N ASN A 185 -11.03 -6.06 17.44
CA ASN A 185 -11.15 -4.64 17.78
C ASN A 185 -11.93 -3.82 16.73
N GLY A 186 -12.46 -4.45 15.67
CA GLY A 186 -13.16 -3.77 14.58
C GLY A 186 -12.26 -2.75 13.89
N ILE A 187 -11.05 -3.18 13.52
CA ILE A 187 -10.03 -2.40 12.83
C ILE A 187 -9.92 -2.91 11.40
N VAL A 188 -9.80 -2.03 10.43
CA VAL A 188 -9.60 -2.39 9.03
C VAL A 188 -8.14 -2.81 8.81
N LEU A 189 -7.93 -4.04 8.34
CA LEU A 189 -6.62 -4.54 7.94
C LEU A 189 -6.36 -4.21 6.48
N ILE A 190 -5.27 -3.47 6.22
CA ILE A 190 -4.84 -3.07 4.89
C ILE A 190 -3.49 -3.69 4.60
N PHE A 191 -3.38 -4.45 3.51
CA PHE A 191 -2.09 -4.93 3.03
C PHE A 191 -1.60 -4.07 1.87
N ASP A 192 -0.38 -3.59 2.01
CA ASP A 192 0.35 -2.90 0.96
C ASP A 192 1.12 -3.93 0.13
N GLU A 193 0.59 -4.21 -1.04
CA GLU A 193 1.17 -5.11 -2.04
C GLU A 193 1.80 -4.34 -3.22
N ILE A 194 2.01 -3.02 -3.06
CA ILE A 194 2.46 -2.13 -4.13
C ILE A 194 3.81 -2.55 -4.69
N THR A 195 4.74 -2.95 -3.81
CA THR A 195 6.12 -3.21 -4.23
C THR A 195 6.31 -4.63 -4.74
N LEU A 196 5.80 -5.63 -4.07
CA LEU A 196 6.10 -7.04 -4.36
C LEU A 196 4.87 -7.93 -4.61
N GLY A 197 3.68 -7.34 -4.67
CA GLY A 197 2.43 -8.08 -4.75
C GLY A 197 2.32 -9.07 -5.92
N TRP A 198 2.93 -8.77 -7.05
CA TRP A 198 2.90 -9.62 -8.25
C TRP A 198 4.17 -10.46 -8.47
N HIS A 199 5.22 -10.25 -7.67
CA HIS A 199 6.53 -10.86 -7.90
C HIS A 199 6.64 -12.31 -7.41
N TYR A 200 5.93 -12.67 -6.35
CA TYR A 200 6.01 -14.00 -5.73
C TYR A 200 4.81 -14.87 -6.05
N THR A 201 3.63 -14.30 -6.10
CA THR A 201 2.36 -15.02 -6.23
C THR A 201 1.38 -14.17 -7.01
N LEU A 202 0.67 -14.79 -7.96
CA LEU A 202 -0.42 -14.11 -8.65
C LEU A 202 -1.48 -13.65 -7.64
N GLY A 203 -1.68 -12.35 -7.55
CA GLY A 203 -2.65 -11.72 -6.67
C GLY A 203 -2.11 -11.34 -5.28
N GLY A 204 -0.77 -11.36 -5.06
CA GLY A 204 -0.19 -10.82 -3.85
C GLY A 204 0.35 -11.85 -2.86
N TYR A 205 1.31 -11.42 -2.05
CA TYR A 205 1.99 -12.28 -1.09
C TYR A 205 1.09 -12.71 0.08
N HIS A 206 0.02 -11.95 0.37
CA HIS A 206 -0.97 -12.32 1.40
C HIS A 206 -1.59 -13.71 1.17
N LYS A 207 -1.66 -14.16 -0.10
CA LYS A 207 -2.13 -15.53 -0.42
C LYS A 207 -1.17 -16.59 0.11
N THR A 208 0.13 -16.33 0.08
CA THR A 208 1.16 -17.19 0.69
C THR A 208 1.03 -17.18 2.21
N LEU A 209 0.75 -16.02 2.80
CA LEU A 209 0.52 -15.87 4.24
C LEU A 209 -0.78 -16.52 4.72
N LYS A 210 -1.69 -16.84 3.80
CA LYS A 210 -3.05 -17.34 4.07
C LYS A 210 -3.84 -16.41 5.00
N VAL A 211 -3.66 -15.09 4.80
CA VAL A 211 -4.35 -14.04 5.54
C VAL A 211 -5.00 -13.10 4.55
N ASN A 212 -6.32 -13.05 4.53
CA ASN A 212 -7.04 -12.09 3.71
C ASN A 212 -7.19 -10.76 4.47
N PRO A 213 -6.75 -9.64 3.88
CA PRO A 213 -7.01 -8.32 4.44
C PRO A 213 -8.46 -7.88 4.18
N ASP A 214 -8.85 -6.74 4.73
CA ASP A 214 -10.08 -6.04 4.34
C ASP A 214 -9.86 -5.21 3.07
N ILE A 215 -8.63 -4.71 2.87
CA ILE A 215 -8.22 -3.97 1.67
C ILE A 215 -6.81 -4.42 1.28
N ALA A 216 -6.60 -4.77 0.02
CA ALA A 216 -5.26 -4.93 -0.56
C ALA A 216 -5.00 -3.81 -1.57
N VAL A 217 -3.81 -3.21 -1.52
CA VAL A 217 -3.44 -2.10 -2.40
C VAL A 217 -2.32 -2.55 -3.32
N PHE A 218 -2.55 -2.44 -4.63
CA PHE A 218 -1.60 -2.77 -5.69
C PHE A 218 -1.23 -1.54 -6.50
N SER A 219 -0.07 -1.55 -7.12
CA SER A 219 0.45 -0.56 -8.07
C SER A 219 1.68 -1.14 -8.77
N LYS A 220 2.57 -0.30 -9.28
CA LYS A 220 3.83 -0.71 -9.93
C LYS A 220 3.60 -1.78 -11.00
N GLY A 221 3.84 -3.04 -10.71
CA GLY A 221 3.67 -4.15 -11.64
C GLY A 221 2.23 -4.36 -12.16
N THR A 222 1.26 -3.57 -11.68
CA THR A 222 -0.13 -3.57 -12.17
C THR A 222 -0.37 -2.50 -13.25
N THR A 223 0.59 -1.61 -13.45
CA THR A 223 0.45 -0.43 -14.33
C THR A 223 1.40 -0.47 -15.50
#